data_449b86f4ae21a236333458c2d4ca96d2
#
_entry.id   449b86f4ae21a236333458c2d4ca96d2
#
_cell.length_a   1.000
_cell.length_b   1.000
_cell.length_c   1.000
_cell.angle_alpha   90.00
_cell.angle_beta   90.00
_cell.angle_gamma   90.00
#
_symmetry.space_group_name_H-M   'P 1'
#
loop_
_entity.id
_entity.type
_entity.pdbx_description
1 polymer ?
#
loop_
_entity_poly.entity_id
_entity_poly.type
_entity_poly.pdbx_seq_one_letter_code
_entity_poly.pdbx_strand_id
1 'polypeptide(L)'
;MGIAHWDDVERQQRAKGELDAEWQRLGTAAGTVGVGLNRVRVAPGKLPTPPHSHGASEELFYVLGGSGLAWQDGEVHDVRPGDCVIHRADEHEHTFIAGPDGLDYLVYGTRHPTEIGWLPRSRAIRIGWPWVQGRDDDPWDVEALEPPLAYGDPAPRPANIVNAGEVELEHHGDQAVTAPLATHERSVLAGLHWERLTPGKTGAVPHCHSEEEEIFVILEGNATLHLWPSPLREERGATREEHDLRAGHVVARPPGTGVSHWFRAGAGGCTMLVYGTRRPNDMCFYPRSNKISWRGLGVIGRIEHVPYWDGESDE
;
A
#
# COMPACT_ATOMS: atom_id res chain seq x y z
N MET A 1 0.15 -16.26 3.64
CA MET A 1 1.10 -15.29 4.23
C MET A 1 2.31 -15.28 3.34
N GLY A 2 2.72 -14.13 2.84
CA GLY A 2 3.77 -14.08 1.84
C GLY A 2 4.81 -13.00 2.12
N ILE A 3 6.03 -13.36 1.76
CA ILE A 3 7.19 -12.47 1.66
C ILE A 3 7.67 -12.57 0.23
N ALA A 4 7.88 -11.45 -0.44
CA ALA A 4 8.45 -11.38 -1.77
C ALA A 4 9.60 -10.37 -1.79
N HIS A 5 10.51 -10.52 -2.74
CA HIS A 5 11.52 -9.50 -2.99
C HIS A 5 11.32 -8.94 -4.40
N TRP A 6 11.38 -7.64 -4.58
CA TRP A 6 11.07 -7.00 -5.86
C TRP A 6 12.00 -7.40 -7.01
N ASP A 7 13.24 -7.88 -6.72
CA ASP A 7 14.14 -8.37 -7.77
C ASP A 7 13.72 -9.73 -8.32
N ASP A 8 12.91 -10.48 -7.55
CA ASP A 8 12.43 -11.83 -7.92
C ASP A 8 11.04 -11.79 -8.61
N VAL A 9 10.40 -10.61 -8.65
CA VAL A 9 9.09 -10.46 -9.28
C VAL A 9 9.23 -10.04 -10.74
N GLU A 10 8.56 -10.80 -11.61
CA GLU A 10 8.56 -10.55 -13.05
C GLU A 10 8.20 -9.10 -13.40
N ARG A 11 8.92 -8.54 -14.36
CA ARG A 11 8.69 -7.22 -14.92
C ARG A 11 7.88 -7.35 -16.21
N GLN A 12 6.76 -6.64 -16.26
CA GLN A 12 5.86 -6.65 -17.41
C GLN A 12 5.86 -5.28 -18.06
N GLN A 13 6.45 -5.19 -19.25
CA GLN A 13 6.43 -3.96 -20.05
C GLN A 13 5.08 -3.78 -20.72
N ARG A 14 4.57 -2.54 -20.66
CA ARG A 14 3.40 -2.09 -21.42
C ARG A 14 3.75 -0.79 -22.12
N ALA A 15 3.77 -0.84 -23.46
CA ALA A 15 4.09 0.31 -24.29
C ALA A 15 3.08 0.45 -25.42
N LYS A 16 2.36 1.58 -25.45
CA LYS A 16 1.39 1.95 -26.52
C LYS A 16 1.33 3.48 -26.63
N GLY A 17 1.78 4.05 -27.74
CA GLY A 17 1.77 5.50 -27.96
C GLY A 17 2.58 6.26 -26.91
N GLU A 18 1.92 7.10 -26.12
CA GLU A 18 2.53 7.82 -25.02
C GLU A 18 2.70 6.97 -23.74
N LEU A 19 2.03 5.83 -23.68
CA LEU A 19 2.12 4.93 -22.55
C LEU A 19 3.36 4.05 -22.67
N ASP A 20 4.25 4.10 -21.68
CA ASP A 20 5.43 3.22 -21.62
C ASP A 20 5.91 3.06 -20.18
N ALA A 21 5.59 1.93 -19.57
CA ALA A 21 5.98 1.61 -18.21
C ALA A 21 6.21 0.11 -17.99
N GLU A 22 7.11 -0.18 -17.06
CA GLU A 22 7.40 -1.52 -16.54
C GLU A 22 6.66 -1.71 -15.20
N TRP A 23 5.97 -2.83 -15.06
CA TRP A 23 5.14 -3.16 -13.90
C TRP A 23 5.62 -4.41 -13.20
N GLN A 24 5.69 -4.36 -11.87
CA GLN A 24 5.92 -5.51 -11.00
C GLN A 24 4.75 -5.66 -10.02
N ARG A 25 4.08 -6.81 -10.03
CA ARG A 25 2.91 -7.10 -9.18
C ARG A 25 3.32 -7.60 -7.79
N LEU A 26 3.92 -6.72 -7.00
CA LEU A 26 4.52 -7.05 -5.71
C LEU A 26 3.49 -7.60 -4.71
N GLY A 27 2.31 -7.00 -4.63
CA GLY A 27 1.25 -7.45 -3.72
C GLY A 27 0.80 -8.88 -4.04
N THR A 28 0.63 -9.22 -5.33
CA THR A 28 0.28 -10.58 -5.75
C THR A 28 1.37 -11.57 -5.36
N ALA A 29 2.64 -11.22 -5.58
CA ALA A 29 3.78 -12.07 -5.20
C ALA A 29 3.88 -12.26 -3.68
N ALA A 30 3.56 -11.22 -2.89
CA ALA A 30 3.52 -11.28 -1.43
C ALA A 30 2.21 -11.85 -0.86
N GLY A 31 1.22 -12.19 -1.71
CA GLY A 31 -0.01 -12.87 -1.28
C GLY A 31 -1.05 -11.93 -0.63
N THR A 32 -1.15 -10.67 -1.08
CA THR A 32 -2.25 -9.77 -0.68
C THR A 32 -3.60 -10.27 -1.16
N VAL A 33 -4.67 -9.98 -0.40
CA VAL A 33 -6.02 -10.43 -0.70
C VAL A 33 -6.98 -9.29 -1.03
N GLY A 34 -7.05 -8.26 -0.21
CA GLY A 34 -7.98 -7.12 -0.35
C GLY A 34 -7.35 -5.86 -0.92
N VAL A 35 -6.04 -5.85 -1.14
CA VAL A 35 -5.31 -4.69 -1.63
C VAL A 35 -4.35 -5.05 -2.77
N GLY A 36 -3.95 -4.05 -3.55
CA GLY A 36 -2.92 -4.14 -4.56
C GLY A 36 -1.64 -3.43 -4.13
N LEU A 37 -0.49 -3.94 -4.56
CA LEU A 37 0.77 -3.22 -4.54
C LEU A 37 1.51 -3.53 -5.82
N ASN A 38 1.85 -2.50 -6.58
CA ASN A 38 2.73 -2.62 -7.73
C ASN A 38 3.92 -1.66 -7.58
N ARG A 39 5.06 -2.02 -8.15
CA ARG A 39 6.13 -1.08 -8.48
C ARG A 39 6.04 -0.77 -9.95
N VAL A 40 6.12 0.50 -10.29
CA VAL A 40 5.98 0.99 -11.67
C VAL A 40 7.18 1.86 -12.01
N ARG A 41 7.83 1.55 -13.11
CA ARG A 41 8.89 2.38 -13.69
C ARG A 41 8.45 2.91 -15.02
N VAL A 42 8.33 4.21 -15.10
CA VAL A 42 7.85 4.92 -16.29
C VAL A 42 9.03 5.43 -17.09
N ALA A 43 9.03 5.17 -18.39
CA ALA A 43 10.08 5.65 -19.28
C ALA A 43 10.08 7.20 -19.37
N PRO A 44 11.25 7.84 -19.63
CA PRO A 44 11.33 9.29 -19.75
C PRO A 44 10.31 9.91 -20.70
N GLY A 45 9.58 10.91 -20.24
CA GLY A 45 8.56 11.64 -21.00
C GLY A 45 7.28 10.85 -21.28
N LYS A 46 7.11 9.67 -20.66
CA LYS A 46 5.98 8.77 -20.89
C LYS A 46 5.00 8.76 -19.71
N LEU A 47 3.83 8.16 -19.95
CA LEU A 47 2.79 7.93 -18.96
C LEU A 47 2.74 6.44 -18.57
N PRO A 48 2.40 6.10 -17.32
CA PRO A 48 2.21 4.70 -16.89
C PRO A 48 0.85 4.14 -17.31
N THR A 49 -0.18 5.00 -17.31
CA THR A 49 -1.58 4.68 -17.56
C THR A 49 -2.24 5.83 -18.33
N PRO A 50 -3.32 5.58 -19.06
CA PRO A 50 -4.22 6.66 -19.44
C PRO A 50 -4.69 7.45 -18.22
N PRO A 51 -5.08 8.73 -18.34
CA PRO A 51 -5.85 9.41 -17.31
C PRO A 51 -7.09 8.59 -16.96
N HIS A 52 -7.30 8.36 -15.65
CA HIS A 52 -8.41 7.53 -15.16
C HIS A 52 -8.81 7.94 -13.75
N SER A 53 -10.00 7.52 -13.35
CA SER A 53 -10.50 7.65 -11.98
C SER A 53 -11.11 6.35 -11.47
N HIS A 54 -11.25 6.25 -10.16
CA HIS A 54 -11.78 5.09 -9.44
C HIS A 54 -13.05 5.47 -8.68
N GLY A 55 -14.13 4.71 -8.87
CA GLY A 55 -15.42 5.00 -8.23
C GLY A 55 -15.52 4.48 -6.78
N ALA A 56 -14.68 3.54 -6.37
CA ALA A 56 -14.78 2.94 -5.04
C ALA A 56 -13.43 2.65 -4.37
N SER A 57 -12.34 2.61 -5.12
CA SER A 57 -10.99 2.33 -4.60
C SER A 57 -10.19 3.60 -4.39
N GLU A 58 -9.35 3.62 -3.37
CA GLU A 58 -8.31 4.65 -3.20
C GLU A 58 -6.98 4.14 -3.71
N GLU A 59 -6.17 5.03 -4.28
CA GLU A 59 -4.79 4.78 -4.67
C GLU A 59 -3.82 5.71 -3.95
N LEU A 60 -2.75 5.14 -3.41
CA LEU A 60 -1.66 5.84 -2.74
C LEU A 60 -0.35 5.53 -3.44
N PHE A 61 0.26 6.54 -4.00
CA PHE A 61 1.52 6.44 -4.72
C PHE A 61 2.67 6.91 -3.82
N TYR A 62 3.80 6.22 -3.84
CA TYR A 62 5.01 6.67 -3.16
C TYR A 62 6.19 6.67 -4.13
N VAL A 63 6.77 7.84 -4.39
CA VAL A 63 7.87 8.02 -5.34
C VAL A 63 9.18 7.53 -4.73
N LEU A 64 9.80 6.54 -5.37
CA LEU A 64 11.09 5.96 -5.00
C LEU A 64 12.27 6.66 -5.68
N GLY A 65 12.10 7.09 -6.94
CA GLY A 65 13.18 7.65 -7.72
C GLY A 65 12.72 8.36 -8.99
N GLY A 66 13.64 9.09 -9.62
CA GLY A 66 13.34 9.93 -10.77
C GLY A 66 12.61 11.22 -10.41
N SER A 67 11.92 11.80 -11.37
CA SER A 67 11.10 13.00 -11.21
C SER A 67 9.97 12.99 -12.24
N GLY A 68 8.98 13.84 -12.08
CA GLY A 68 7.88 13.94 -13.03
C GLY A 68 6.79 14.88 -12.56
N LEU A 69 5.64 14.74 -13.19
CA LEU A 69 4.44 15.49 -12.88
C LEU A 69 3.31 14.53 -12.50
N ALA A 70 2.62 14.81 -11.41
CA ALA A 70 1.29 14.25 -11.14
C ALA A 70 0.27 15.09 -11.91
N TRP A 71 -0.43 14.47 -12.84
CA TRP A 71 -1.52 15.10 -13.57
C TRP A 71 -2.84 14.78 -12.89
N GLN A 72 -3.65 15.80 -12.57
CA GLN A 72 -4.94 15.70 -11.92
C GLN A 72 -5.92 16.67 -12.57
N ASP A 73 -6.98 16.19 -13.22
CA ASP A 73 -8.06 17.01 -13.83
C ASP A 73 -7.57 18.16 -14.74
N GLY A 74 -6.46 17.95 -15.46
CA GLY A 74 -5.87 18.96 -16.36
C GLY A 74 -4.77 19.82 -15.74
N GLU A 75 -4.57 19.79 -14.43
CA GLU A 75 -3.47 20.43 -13.74
C GLU A 75 -2.31 19.46 -13.53
N VAL A 76 -1.10 19.98 -13.42
CA VAL A 76 0.10 19.20 -13.13
C VAL A 76 0.85 19.75 -11.94
N HIS A 77 1.45 18.85 -11.16
CA HIS A 77 2.20 19.18 -9.95
C HIS A 77 3.50 18.39 -9.93
N ASP A 78 4.62 19.05 -9.61
CA ASP A 78 5.91 18.40 -9.52
C ASP A 78 5.91 17.28 -8.47
N VAL A 79 6.50 16.13 -8.85
CA VAL A 79 6.74 15.01 -7.94
C VAL A 79 8.19 14.55 -7.97
N ARG A 80 8.68 14.14 -6.80
CA ARG A 80 10.08 13.74 -6.54
C ARG A 80 10.15 12.62 -5.49
N PRO A 81 11.30 11.99 -5.30
CA PRO A 81 11.47 10.94 -4.28
C PRO A 81 10.99 11.37 -2.88
N GLY A 82 10.27 10.47 -2.22
CA GLY A 82 9.64 10.70 -0.92
C GLY A 82 8.23 11.30 -1.00
N ASP A 83 7.76 11.72 -2.19
CA ASP A 83 6.39 12.20 -2.34
C ASP A 83 5.40 11.03 -2.23
N CYS A 84 4.33 11.28 -1.50
CA CYS A 84 3.12 10.48 -1.49
C CYS A 84 2.01 11.27 -2.17
N VAL A 85 1.42 10.68 -3.22
CA VAL A 85 0.24 11.22 -3.92
C VAL A 85 -0.95 10.34 -3.58
N ILE A 86 -2.07 10.94 -3.20
CA ILE A 86 -3.26 10.25 -2.69
C ILE A 86 -4.45 10.61 -3.56
N HIS A 87 -5.08 9.60 -4.16
CA HIS A 87 -6.35 9.74 -4.87
C HIS A 87 -7.43 8.94 -4.15
N ARG A 88 -8.41 9.66 -3.64
CA ARG A 88 -9.60 9.04 -3.06
C ARG A 88 -10.53 8.53 -4.15
N ALA A 89 -11.44 7.66 -3.76
CA ALA A 89 -12.52 7.26 -4.65
C ALA A 89 -13.34 8.48 -5.08
N ASP A 90 -13.68 8.52 -6.36
CA ASP A 90 -14.56 9.53 -6.98
C ASP A 90 -14.06 10.99 -6.87
N GLU A 91 -12.73 11.20 -6.75
CA GLU A 91 -12.19 12.57 -6.64
C GLU A 91 -11.62 13.07 -7.97
N HIS A 92 -10.54 12.48 -8.49
CA HIS A 92 -9.77 13.05 -9.60
C HIS A 92 -9.50 12.04 -10.71
N GLU A 93 -9.61 12.51 -11.95
CA GLU A 93 -8.92 11.85 -13.06
C GLU A 93 -7.43 12.08 -12.91
N HIS A 94 -6.62 11.03 -12.94
CA HIS A 94 -5.20 11.13 -12.64
C HIS A 94 -4.33 10.22 -13.51
N THR A 95 -3.07 10.63 -13.67
CA THR A 95 -1.94 9.86 -14.20
C THR A 95 -0.63 10.54 -13.81
N PHE A 96 0.49 10.01 -14.29
CA PHE A 96 1.80 10.66 -14.14
C PHE A 96 2.42 10.91 -15.51
N ILE A 97 3.29 11.91 -15.58
CA ILE A 97 4.16 12.17 -16.71
C ILE A 97 5.58 12.10 -16.17
N ALA A 98 6.35 11.11 -16.63
CA ALA A 98 7.73 10.96 -16.17
C ALA A 98 8.62 12.08 -16.70
N GLY A 99 9.51 12.55 -15.85
CA GLY A 99 10.56 13.52 -16.22
C GLY A 99 11.67 12.91 -17.08
N PRO A 100 12.76 13.66 -17.33
CA PRO A 100 13.82 13.23 -18.24
C PRO A 100 14.60 11.99 -17.76
N ASP A 101 14.60 11.71 -16.46
CA ASP A 101 15.24 10.53 -15.85
C ASP A 101 14.27 9.38 -15.60
N GLY A 102 13.02 9.50 -16.08
CA GLY A 102 11.96 8.55 -15.77
C GLY A 102 11.35 8.78 -14.39
N LEU A 103 10.41 7.90 -14.01
CA LEU A 103 9.75 7.94 -12.70
C LEU A 103 9.58 6.52 -12.17
N ASP A 104 10.01 6.27 -10.93
CA ASP A 104 9.91 4.97 -10.24
C ASP A 104 9.09 5.16 -8.96
N TYR A 105 7.99 4.42 -8.83
CA TYR A 105 7.12 4.54 -7.66
C TYR A 105 6.45 3.22 -7.29
N LEU A 106 5.99 3.18 -6.05
CA LEU A 106 5.05 2.17 -5.57
C LEU A 106 3.62 2.71 -5.65
N VAL A 107 2.68 1.89 -6.07
CA VAL A 107 1.25 2.19 -6.01
C VAL A 107 0.52 1.14 -5.18
N TYR A 108 -0.13 1.61 -4.11
CA TYR A 108 -1.05 0.86 -3.28
C TYR A 108 -2.48 1.19 -3.71
N GLY A 109 -3.31 0.16 -3.87
CA GLY A 109 -4.71 0.36 -4.22
C GLY A 109 -5.61 -0.52 -3.36
N THR A 110 -6.69 0.03 -2.85
CA THR A 110 -7.76 -0.79 -2.28
C THR A 110 -8.47 -1.52 -3.43
N ARG A 111 -8.78 -2.81 -3.23
CA ARG A 111 -9.49 -3.61 -4.23
C ARG A 111 -10.96 -3.73 -3.84
N HIS A 112 -11.75 -2.73 -4.22
CA HIS A 112 -13.17 -2.81 -3.97
C HIS A 112 -13.84 -3.78 -4.95
N PRO A 113 -14.69 -4.73 -4.47
CA PRO A 113 -15.27 -5.75 -5.35
C PRO A 113 -16.22 -5.19 -6.41
N THR A 114 -16.77 -4.00 -6.18
CA THR A 114 -17.63 -3.28 -7.12
C THR A 114 -16.93 -2.04 -7.70
N GLU A 115 -15.62 -2.12 -7.92
CA GLU A 115 -14.84 -1.05 -8.53
C GLU A 115 -15.38 -0.68 -9.91
N ILE A 116 -15.53 0.62 -10.15
CA ILE A 116 -15.85 1.20 -11.46
C ILE A 116 -14.72 2.16 -11.81
N GLY A 117 -13.88 1.78 -12.76
CA GLY A 117 -12.84 2.66 -13.30
C GLY A 117 -13.35 3.38 -14.55
N TRP A 118 -13.03 4.66 -14.68
CA TRP A 118 -13.38 5.48 -15.83
C TRP A 118 -12.11 5.95 -16.56
N LEU A 119 -12.07 5.79 -17.88
CA LEU A 119 -11.05 6.32 -18.79
C LEU A 119 -11.71 7.37 -19.70
N PRO A 120 -11.59 8.66 -19.39
CA PRO A 120 -12.35 9.71 -20.07
C PRO A 120 -11.99 9.86 -21.55
N ARG A 121 -10.73 9.72 -21.92
CA ARG A 121 -10.24 9.92 -23.30
C ARG A 121 -10.71 8.80 -24.22
N SER A 122 -10.55 7.55 -23.82
CA SER A 122 -11.06 6.39 -24.57
C SER A 122 -12.55 6.11 -24.35
N ARG A 123 -13.22 6.85 -23.44
CA ARG A 123 -14.63 6.68 -23.05
C ARG A 123 -14.96 5.25 -22.65
N ALA A 124 -14.05 4.62 -21.92
CA ALA A 124 -14.18 3.25 -21.47
C ALA A 124 -14.48 3.18 -19.97
N ILE A 125 -15.37 2.26 -19.59
CA ILE A 125 -15.70 1.96 -18.20
C ILE A 125 -15.17 0.56 -17.89
N ARG A 126 -14.51 0.43 -16.74
CA ARG A 126 -14.16 -0.86 -16.14
C ARG A 126 -15.15 -1.15 -15.01
N ILE A 127 -15.77 -2.32 -15.04
CA ILE A 127 -16.62 -2.79 -13.94
C ILE A 127 -15.98 -4.04 -13.36
N GLY A 128 -15.43 -3.92 -12.16
CA GLY A 128 -14.61 -4.99 -11.59
C GLY A 128 -13.41 -5.30 -12.49
N TRP A 129 -13.37 -6.49 -13.07
CA TRP A 129 -12.25 -6.91 -13.94
C TRP A 129 -12.46 -6.62 -15.44
N PRO A 130 -13.64 -6.81 -16.04
CA PRO A 130 -13.83 -6.55 -17.47
C PRO A 130 -13.97 -5.06 -17.79
N TRP A 131 -13.48 -4.68 -18.97
CA TRP A 131 -13.82 -3.40 -19.58
C TRP A 131 -15.19 -3.49 -20.24
N VAL A 132 -16.02 -2.48 -20.04
CA VAL A 132 -17.32 -2.33 -20.70
C VAL A 132 -17.22 -1.09 -21.58
N GLN A 133 -17.11 -1.31 -22.86
CA GLN A 133 -17.24 -0.27 -23.86
C GLN A 133 -18.14 -0.79 -24.98
N GLY A 134 -18.87 0.06 -25.64
CA GLY A 134 -19.70 -0.31 -26.77
C GLY A 134 -18.90 -0.62 -28.05
N ARG A 135 -17.64 -1.04 -27.92
CA ARG A 135 -16.69 -1.30 -29.00
C ARG A 135 -15.85 -2.52 -28.63
N ASP A 136 -15.37 -3.25 -29.63
CA ASP A 136 -14.49 -4.42 -29.45
C ASP A 136 -13.01 -4.05 -29.25
N ASP A 137 -12.65 -2.75 -29.32
CA ASP A 137 -11.28 -2.28 -29.20
C ASP A 137 -10.79 -2.28 -27.75
N ASP A 138 -9.50 -2.58 -27.55
CA ASP A 138 -8.84 -2.37 -26.25
C ASP A 138 -8.80 -0.87 -25.94
N PRO A 139 -9.28 -0.41 -24.76
CA PRO A 139 -9.28 1.01 -24.39
C PRO A 139 -7.90 1.67 -24.45
N TRP A 140 -6.83 0.91 -24.18
CA TRP A 140 -5.46 1.40 -24.27
C TRP A 140 -5.00 1.58 -25.72
N ASP A 141 -5.50 0.78 -26.65
CA ASP A 141 -5.27 1.00 -28.09
C ASP A 141 -6.00 2.26 -28.58
N VAL A 142 -7.21 2.49 -28.09
CA VAL A 142 -7.94 3.74 -28.36
C VAL A 142 -7.20 4.94 -27.78
N GLU A 143 -6.74 4.85 -26.54
CA GLU A 143 -5.94 5.89 -25.87
C GLU A 143 -4.66 6.23 -26.65
N ALA A 144 -3.98 5.22 -27.20
CA ALA A 144 -2.76 5.41 -27.99
C ALA A 144 -2.98 6.18 -29.32
N LEU A 145 -4.23 6.30 -29.78
CA LEU A 145 -4.61 7.08 -30.95
C LEU A 145 -5.04 8.52 -30.61
N GLU A 146 -5.25 8.83 -29.32
CA GLU A 146 -5.60 10.17 -28.88
C GLU A 146 -4.40 11.10 -29.02
N PRO A 147 -4.62 12.42 -29.22
CA PRO A 147 -3.54 13.41 -29.16
C PRO A 147 -2.76 13.33 -27.83
N PRO A 148 -1.47 13.76 -27.82
CA PRO A 148 -0.71 13.88 -26.60
C PRO A 148 -1.48 14.57 -25.48
N LEU A 149 -1.29 14.11 -24.24
CA LEU A 149 -1.94 14.70 -23.06
C LEU A 149 -1.52 16.16 -22.91
N ALA A 150 -2.48 17.07 -23.01
CA ALA A 150 -2.22 18.50 -22.87
C ALA A 150 -2.19 18.88 -21.38
N TYR A 151 -1.18 19.66 -20.98
CA TYR A 151 -1.04 20.22 -19.64
C TYR A 151 -0.27 21.54 -19.68
N GLY A 152 -0.42 22.37 -18.63
CA GLY A 152 0.29 23.63 -18.49
C GLY A 152 1.57 23.52 -17.66
N ASP A 153 2.04 24.65 -17.17
CA ASP A 153 3.13 24.70 -16.19
C ASP A 153 2.68 24.09 -14.84
N PRO A 154 3.62 23.54 -14.04
CA PRO A 154 3.29 22.98 -12.74
C PRO A 154 2.61 23.98 -11.81
N ALA A 155 1.47 23.60 -11.26
CA ALA A 155 0.76 24.35 -10.24
C ALA A 155 1.30 24.04 -8.84
N PRO A 156 1.03 24.87 -7.82
CA PRO A 156 1.35 24.57 -6.44
C PRO A 156 0.77 23.21 -6.02
N ARG A 157 1.52 22.48 -5.19
CA ARG A 157 1.11 21.15 -4.72
C ARG A 157 -0.17 21.24 -3.88
N PRO A 158 -1.21 20.46 -4.20
CA PRO A 158 -2.40 20.35 -3.37
C PRO A 158 -2.16 19.48 -2.13
N ALA A 159 -3.13 19.46 -1.21
CA ALA A 159 -3.01 18.78 0.08
C ALA A 159 -2.87 17.24 -0.01
N ASN A 160 -3.24 16.66 -1.16
CA ASN A 160 -3.09 15.22 -1.43
C ASN A 160 -1.70 14.83 -1.97
N ILE A 161 -0.77 15.79 -2.13
CA ILE A 161 0.64 15.55 -2.49
C ILE A 161 1.52 15.98 -1.33
N VAL A 162 2.09 15.03 -0.61
CA VAL A 162 2.92 15.27 0.58
C VAL A 162 4.26 14.57 0.45
N ASN A 163 5.32 15.15 1.02
CA ASN A 163 6.65 14.54 1.02
C ASN A 163 7.05 14.05 2.41
N ALA A 164 7.61 12.84 2.49
CA ALA A 164 8.05 12.25 3.75
C ALA A 164 9.11 13.06 4.49
N GLY A 165 9.89 13.86 3.78
CA GLY A 165 10.88 14.78 4.36
C GLY A 165 10.31 16.14 4.79
N GLU A 166 9.05 16.43 4.51
CA GLU A 166 8.41 17.73 4.76
C GLU A 166 7.28 17.66 5.82
N VAL A 167 6.76 16.47 6.10
CA VAL A 167 5.75 16.30 7.16
C VAL A 167 6.40 16.28 8.54
N GLU A 168 5.64 16.70 9.55
CA GLU A 168 6.07 16.61 10.94
C GLU A 168 6.27 15.15 11.35
N LEU A 169 7.43 14.87 11.93
CA LEU A 169 7.79 13.52 12.34
C LEU A 169 7.21 13.20 13.73
N GLU A 170 6.64 12.02 13.86
CA GLU A 170 6.19 11.45 15.12
C GLU A 170 7.30 10.57 15.72
N HIS A 171 7.68 10.84 16.98
CA HIS A 171 8.71 10.10 17.68
C HIS A 171 8.11 9.09 18.66
N HIS A 172 8.48 7.82 18.51
CA HIS A 172 8.04 6.71 19.36
C HIS A 172 9.14 6.32 20.36
N GLY A 173 9.49 7.25 21.25
CA GLY A 173 10.59 7.09 22.19
C GLY A 173 11.93 6.91 21.48
N ASP A 174 12.69 5.89 21.89
CA ASP A 174 13.94 5.49 21.24
C ASP A 174 13.77 4.34 20.20
N GLN A 175 12.53 3.96 19.89
CA GLN A 175 12.23 2.81 19.06
C GLN A 175 12.20 3.18 17.57
N ALA A 176 11.43 4.20 17.22
CA ALA A 176 11.15 4.56 15.85
C ALA A 176 10.80 6.03 15.68
N VAL A 177 10.87 6.47 14.41
CA VAL A 177 10.35 7.75 13.94
C VAL A 177 9.44 7.48 12.74
N THR A 178 8.26 8.10 12.68
CA THR A 178 7.31 7.97 11.57
C THR A 178 7.01 9.32 10.92
N ALA A 179 6.83 9.29 9.61
CA ALA A 179 6.28 10.38 8.81
C ALA A 179 4.87 9.97 8.33
N PRO A 180 3.79 10.54 8.90
CA PRO A 180 2.43 10.19 8.52
C PRO A 180 2.06 10.80 7.16
N LEU A 181 1.92 9.98 6.13
CA LEU A 181 1.67 10.41 4.74
C LEU A 181 0.17 10.43 4.42
N ALA A 182 -0.48 9.26 4.48
CA ALA A 182 -1.91 9.15 4.28
C ALA A 182 -2.65 9.11 5.63
N THR A 183 -2.88 10.29 6.22
CA THR A 183 -3.66 10.47 7.45
C THR A 183 -5.15 10.32 7.16
N HIS A 184 -6.00 10.28 8.20
CA HIS A 184 -7.47 10.24 8.04
C HIS A 184 -8.04 11.44 7.28
N GLU A 185 -7.34 12.57 7.30
CA GLU A 185 -7.74 13.77 6.58
C GLU A 185 -7.51 13.65 5.07
N ARG A 186 -6.53 12.82 4.65
CA ARG A 186 -6.11 12.66 3.26
C ARG A 186 -6.64 11.40 2.60
N SER A 187 -6.85 10.33 3.36
CA SER A 187 -7.30 9.02 2.86
C SER A 187 -8.28 8.41 3.85
N VAL A 188 -9.38 7.86 3.36
CA VAL A 188 -10.47 7.29 4.17
C VAL A 188 -10.32 5.78 4.32
N LEU A 189 -9.97 5.08 3.23
CA LEU A 189 -9.97 3.62 3.19
C LEU A 189 -8.62 3.01 3.60
N ALA A 190 -7.55 3.81 3.59
CA ALA A 190 -6.21 3.33 3.85
C ALA A 190 -5.35 4.31 4.65
N GLY A 191 -4.28 3.82 5.24
CA GLY A 191 -3.21 4.57 5.85
C GLY A 191 -1.88 4.27 5.18
N LEU A 192 -0.99 5.24 5.15
CA LEU A 192 0.40 5.06 4.74
C LEU A 192 1.29 5.95 5.61
N HIS A 193 2.35 5.36 6.14
CA HIS A 193 3.43 6.13 6.73
C HIS A 193 4.79 5.56 6.34
N TRP A 194 5.76 6.44 6.30
CA TRP A 194 7.16 6.09 6.28
C TRP A 194 7.65 5.92 7.71
N GLU A 195 8.38 4.85 7.99
CA GLU A 195 8.88 4.53 9.33
C GLU A 195 10.36 4.21 9.27
N ARG A 196 11.12 4.76 10.24
CA ARG A 196 12.51 4.38 10.48
C ARG A 196 12.67 3.83 11.87
N LEU A 197 13.03 2.56 11.95
CA LEU A 197 13.39 1.86 13.18
C LEU A 197 14.84 2.16 13.56
N THR A 198 15.04 2.50 14.82
CA THR A 198 16.38 2.68 15.40
C THR A 198 17.14 1.34 15.39
N PRO A 199 18.49 1.33 15.21
CA PRO A 199 19.28 0.11 15.24
C PRO A 199 18.97 -0.82 16.41
N GLY A 200 18.67 -2.08 16.12
CA GLY A 200 18.34 -3.12 17.10
C GLY A 200 17.00 -2.97 17.82
N LYS A 201 16.23 -1.92 17.51
CA LYS A 201 14.93 -1.65 18.13
C LYS A 201 13.77 -2.25 17.32
N THR A 202 12.60 -2.22 17.94
CA THR A 202 11.34 -2.66 17.32
C THR A 202 10.44 -1.45 17.12
N GLY A 203 9.61 -1.50 16.07
CA GLY A 203 8.54 -0.52 15.88
C GLY A 203 7.31 -0.87 16.71
N ALA A 204 6.23 -1.25 16.02
CA ALA A 204 5.02 -1.72 16.70
C ALA A 204 5.27 -2.97 17.54
N VAL A 205 4.48 -3.12 18.60
CA VAL A 205 4.46 -4.35 19.42
C VAL A 205 3.83 -5.51 18.63
N PRO A 206 4.11 -6.78 19.01
CA PRO A 206 3.46 -7.93 18.34
C PRO A 206 1.94 -7.80 18.32
N HIS A 207 1.34 -7.88 17.13
CA HIS A 207 -0.11 -7.78 16.94
C HIS A 207 -0.56 -8.44 15.65
N CYS A 208 -1.86 -8.71 15.55
CA CYS A 208 -2.52 -9.12 14.32
C CYS A 208 -3.93 -8.54 14.24
N HIS A 209 -4.44 -8.39 13.04
CA HIS A 209 -5.71 -7.76 12.71
C HIS A 209 -6.78 -8.76 12.30
N SER A 210 -8.03 -8.48 12.66
CA SER A 210 -9.20 -9.27 12.24
C SER A 210 -9.67 -8.92 10.82
N GLU A 211 -9.67 -7.65 10.45
CA GLU A 211 -10.20 -7.16 9.17
C GLU A 211 -9.19 -6.29 8.38
N GLU A 212 -8.23 -5.64 9.03
CA GLU A 212 -7.25 -4.80 8.35
C GLU A 212 -6.14 -5.64 7.73
N GLU A 213 -5.81 -5.33 6.48
CA GLU A 213 -4.66 -5.87 5.77
C GLU A 213 -3.54 -4.87 5.79
N GLU A 214 -2.32 -5.33 6.10
CA GLU A 214 -1.12 -4.50 6.11
C GLU A 214 -0.10 -4.99 5.10
N ILE A 215 0.64 -4.04 4.52
CA ILE A 215 1.78 -4.29 3.65
C ILE A 215 2.96 -3.47 4.14
N PHE A 216 4.11 -4.13 4.26
CA PHE A 216 5.38 -3.50 4.62
C PHE A 216 6.34 -3.61 3.44
N VAL A 217 7.00 -2.51 3.08
CA VAL A 217 8.06 -2.50 2.06
C VAL A 217 9.34 -1.98 2.68
N ILE A 218 10.37 -2.81 2.74
CA ILE A 218 11.67 -2.39 3.24
C ILE A 218 12.36 -1.53 2.19
N LEU A 219 12.64 -0.27 2.52
CA LEU A 219 13.29 0.69 1.63
C LEU A 219 14.80 0.69 1.81
N GLU A 220 15.26 0.64 3.09
CA GLU A 220 16.67 0.71 3.44
C GLU A 220 16.99 -0.14 4.67
N GLY A 221 18.25 -0.57 4.78
CA GLY A 221 18.72 -1.36 5.89
C GLY A 221 18.19 -2.79 5.89
N ASN A 222 18.05 -3.36 7.07
CA ASN A 222 17.56 -4.72 7.26
C ASN A 222 16.77 -4.85 8.56
N ALA A 223 15.91 -5.87 8.62
CA ALA A 223 15.13 -6.21 9.79
C ALA A 223 14.88 -7.71 9.85
N THR A 224 14.58 -8.21 11.04
CA THR A 224 13.99 -9.54 11.21
C THR A 224 12.49 -9.38 11.47
N LEU A 225 11.67 -10.03 10.63
CA LEU A 225 10.23 -10.20 10.86
C LEU A 225 10.03 -11.37 11.80
N HIS A 226 9.30 -11.16 12.88
CA HIS A 226 8.89 -12.21 13.82
C HIS A 226 7.40 -12.47 13.66
N LEU A 227 7.03 -13.76 13.66
CA LEU A 227 5.65 -14.22 13.52
C LEU A 227 5.28 -15.11 14.70
N TRP A 228 4.22 -14.71 15.43
CA TRP A 228 3.71 -15.47 16.57
C TRP A 228 2.26 -15.88 16.34
N PRO A 229 2.01 -17.20 16.25
CA PRO A 229 0.66 -17.72 16.19
C PRO A 229 -0.14 -17.36 17.44
N SER A 230 -1.46 -17.20 17.28
CA SER A 230 -2.40 -17.14 18.41
C SER A 230 -2.49 -18.48 19.12
N PRO A 231 -3.00 -18.54 20.37
CA PRO A 231 -3.13 -19.80 21.10
C PRO A 231 -3.84 -20.90 20.31
N LEU A 232 -4.96 -20.59 19.68
CA LEU A 232 -5.69 -21.54 18.83
C LEU A 232 -4.87 -22.06 17.64
N ARG A 233 -3.99 -21.23 17.08
CA ARG A 233 -3.11 -21.64 15.99
C ARG A 233 -1.96 -22.52 16.51
N GLU A 234 -1.42 -22.21 17.68
CA GLU A 234 -0.40 -23.04 18.35
C GLU A 234 -0.97 -24.42 18.69
N GLU A 235 -2.19 -24.52 19.21
CA GLU A 235 -2.91 -25.76 19.46
C GLU A 235 -3.08 -26.61 18.18
N ARG A 236 -3.16 -25.96 17.03
CA ARG A 236 -3.26 -26.61 15.70
C ARG A 236 -1.90 -26.86 15.05
N GLY A 237 -0.81 -26.70 15.80
CA GLY A 237 0.55 -27.02 15.37
C GLY A 237 1.30 -25.91 14.65
N ALA A 238 0.78 -24.67 14.62
CA ALA A 238 1.55 -23.55 14.11
C ALA A 238 2.69 -23.18 15.07
N THR A 239 3.85 -22.82 14.53
CA THR A 239 5.04 -22.45 15.28
C THR A 239 5.42 -21.00 15.04
N ARG A 240 6.24 -20.46 15.92
CA ARG A 240 6.87 -19.14 15.72
C ARG A 240 7.88 -19.20 14.60
N GLU A 241 7.93 -18.14 13.79
CA GLU A 241 8.83 -18.03 12.66
C GLU A 241 9.60 -16.71 12.73
N GLU A 242 10.79 -16.70 12.15
CA GLU A 242 11.63 -15.52 11.96
C GLU A 242 12.13 -15.49 10.52
N HIS A 243 12.10 -14.30 9.90
CA HIS A 243 12.51 -14.11 8.52
C HIS A 243 13.40 -12.87 8.42
N ASP A 244 14.60 -13.03 7.87
CA ASP A 244 15.50 -11.92 7.62
C ASP A 244 15.08 -11.16 6.36
N LEU A 245 14.95 -9.85 6.51
CA LEU A 245 14.53 -8.93 5.48
C LEU A 245 15.63 -7.91 5.19
N ARG A 246 15.69 -7.48 3.94
CA ARG A 246 16.56 -6.40 3.47
C ARG A 246 15.77 -5.48 2.52
N ALA A 247 16.38 -4.37 2.12
CA ALA A 247 15.79 -3.47 1.13
C ALA A 247 15.27 -4.25 -0.09
N GLY A 248 14.04 -3.94 -0.51
CA GLY A 248 13.34 -4.61 -1.58
C GLY A 248 12.36 -5.71 -1.15
N HIS A 249 12.40 -6.17 0.09
CA HIS A 249 11.39 -7.10 0.59
C HIS A 249 10.04 -6.43 0.77
N VAL A 250 9.00 -7.17 0.41
CA VAL A 250 7.58 -6.85 0.59
C VAL A 250 6.96 -7.93 1.45
N VAL A 251 6.31 -7.53 2.55
CA VAL A 251 5.63 -8.42 3.48
C VAL A 251 4.14 -8.10 3.45
N ALA A 252 3.31 -9.06 3.10
CA ALA A 252 1.86 -8.94 3.19
C ALA A 252 1.34 -9.62 4.47
N ARG A 253 0.47 -8.93 5.18
CA ARG A 253 -0.22 -9.39 6.39
C ARG A 253 -1.74 -9.38 6.16
N PRO A 254 -2.28 -10.39 5.51
CA PRO A 254 -3.73 -10.52 5.33
C PRO A 254 -4.47 -10.54 6.65
N PRO A 255 -5.73 -10.07 6.69
CA PRO A 255 -6.55 -10.09 7.89
C PRO A 255 -6.92 -11.52 8.32
N GLY A 256 -7.29 -11.68 9.59
CA GLY A 256 -7.85 -12.92 10.12
C GLY A 256 -6.89 -14.12 10.18
N THR A 257 -5.58 -13.90 10.00
CA THR A 257 -4.61 -15.01 10.03
C THR A 257 -4.41 -15.60 11.42
N GLY A 258 -4.69 -14.84 12.49
CA GLY A 258 -4.37 -15.21 13.86
C GLY A 258 -2.87 -15.39 14.10
N VAL A 259 -2.02 -14.74 13.30
CA VAL A 259 -0.57 -14.75 13.43
C VAL A 259 -0.08 -13.32 13.60
N SER A 260 0.35 -12.98 14.80
CA SER A 260 0.90 -11.67 15.13
C SER A 260 2.25 -11.47 14.49
N HIS A 261 2.56 -10.23 14.16
CA HIS A 261 3.83 -9.84 13.55
C HIS A 261 4.43 -8.61 14.25
N TRP A 262 5.74 -8.48 14.15
CA TRP A 262 6.51 -7.26 14.45
C TRP A 262 7.88 -7.35 13.81
N PHE A 263 8.56 -6.22 13.72
CA PHE A 263 9.88 -6.12 13.12
C PHE A 263 10.92 -5.69 14.15
N ARG A 264 12.13 -6.25 14.05
CA ARG A 264 13.32 -5.79 14.76
C ARG A 264 14.34 -5.33 13.74
N ALA A 265 14.76 -4.07 13.82
CA ALA A 265 15.80 -3.55 12.95
C ALA A 265 17.15 -4.22 13.22
N GLY A 266 17.92 -4.42 12.17
CA GLY A 266 19.31 -4.84 12.27
C GLY A 266 20.24 -3.76 12.83
N ALA A 267 21.54 -4.02 12.86
CA ALA A 267 22.54 -3.13 13.44
C ALA A 267 22.65 -1.75 12.75
N GLY A 268 22.24 -1.65 11.47
CA GLY A 268 22.21 -0.40 10.72
C GLY A 268 20.87 0.36 10.78
N GLY A 269 19.87 -0.18 11.48
CA GLY A 269 18.49 0.31 11.41
C GLY A 269 17.72 -0.23 10.22
N CYS A 270 16.46 0.17 10.11
CA CYS A 270 15.59 -0.22 9.00
C CYS A 270 14.62 0.91 8.66
N THR A 271 14.48 1.21 7.39
CA THR A 271 13.47 2.15 6.88
C THR A 271 12.46 1.38 6.06
N MET A 272 11.17 1.60 6.31
CA MET A 272 10.09 0.92 5.61
C MET A 272 8.90 1.83 5.34
N LEU A 273 8.09 1.45 4.37
CA LEU A 273 6.72 1.94 4.21
C LEU A 273 5.77 0.97 4.87
N VAL A 274 4.82 1.50 5.62
CA VAL A 274 3.77 0.73 6.27
C VAL A 274 2.43 1.21 5.74
N TYR A 275 1.77 0.35 5.00
CA TYR A 275 0.44 0.55 4.45
C TYR A 275 -0.55 -0.33 5.22
N GLY A 276 -1.70 0.22 5.59
CA GLY A 276 -2.77 -0.51 6.23
C GLY A 276 -4.13 -0.08 5.71
N THR A 277 -5.02 -1.02 5.47
CA THR A 277 -6.44 -0.70 5.23
C THR A 277 -7.07 -0.15 6.51
N ARG A 278 -8.15 0.62 6.38
CA ARG A 278 -8.92 1.14 7.52
C ARG A 278 -10.30 0.49 7.54
N ARG A 279 -10.52 -0.32 8.57
CA ARG A 279 -11.79 -1.02 8.79
C ARG A 279 -12.33 -0.66 10.17
N PRO A 280 -13.52 -0.04 10.26
CA PRO A 280 -14.06 0.42 11.54
C PRO A 280 -14.33 -0.70 12.54
N ASN A 281 -14.57 -1.92 12.07
CA ASN A 281 -14.82 -3.09 12.93
C ASN A 281 -13.57 -3.90 13.23
N ASP A 282 -12.38 -3.44 12.81
CA ASP A 282 -11.15 -4.18 13.07
C ASP A 282 -10.89 -4.37 14.56
N MET A 283 -10.47 -5.58 14.89
CA MET A 283 -9.97 -5.96 16.21
C MET A 283 -8.49 -6.32 16.10
N CYS A 284 -7.69 -5.66 16.90
CA CYS A 284 -6.25 -5.92 16.96
C CYS A 284 -5.91 -6.72 18.22
N PHE A 285 -5.35 -7.92 18.06
CA PHE A 285 -4.91 -8.78 19.16
C PHE A 285 -3.42 -8.60 19.45
N TYR A 286 -3.07 -8.45 20.74
CA TYR A 286 -1.71 -8.28 21.25
C TYR A 286 -1.30 -9.49 22.12
N PRO A 287 -0.60 -10.51 21.59
CA PRO A 287 -0.34 -11.77 22.27
C PRO A 287 0.51 -11.65 23.54
N ARG A 288 1.45 -10.69 23.58
CA ARG A 288 2.34 -10.47 24.73
C ARG A 288 1.62 -10.07 26.01
N SER A 289 0.51 -9.37 25.86
CA SER A 289 -0.23 -8.75 26.97
C SER A 289 -1.67 -9.23 27.07
N ASN A 290 -2.06 -10.20 26.26
CA ASN A 290 -3.44 -10.71 26.15
C ASN A 290 -4.48 -9.57 26.10
N LYS A 291 -4.25 -8.63 25.16
CA LYS A 291 -5.15 -7.49 24.93
C LYS A 291 -5.82 -7.60 23.58
N ILE A 292 -7.05 -7.10 23.50
CA ILE A 292 -7.73 -6.79 22.25
C ILE A 292 -8.07 -5.29 22.24
N SER A 293 -7.80 -4.65 21.12
CA SER A 293 -8.28 -3.31 20.80
C SER A 293 -9.45 -3.43 19.84
N TRP A 294 -10.59 -2.86 20.21
CA TRP A 294 -11.76 -2.66 19.34
C TRP A 294 -11.69 -1.25 18.78
N ARG A 295 -11.10 -1.10 17.61
CA ARG A 295 -10.74 0.22 17.06
C ARG A 295 -11.93 1.15 16.89
N GLY A 296 -13.03 0.68 16.33
CA GLY A 296 -14.25 1.49 16.13
C GLY A 296 -14.93 1.95 17.42
N LEU A 297 -14.65 1.29 18.56
CA LEU A 297 -15.17 1.70 19.87
C LEU A 297 -14.15 2.51 20.68
N GLY A 298 -12.88 2.55 20.26
CA GLY A 298 -11.81 3.20 21.02
C GLY A 298 -11.50 2.53 22.37
N VAL A 299 -11.74 1.21 22.49
CA VAL A 299 -11.57 0.46 23.74
C VAL A 299 -10.48 -0.59 23.59
N ILE A 300 -9.62 -0.69 24.59
CA ILE A 300 -8.64 -1.77 24.73
C ILE A 300 -8.91 -2.52 26.04
N GLY A 301 -9.12 -3.82 25.94
CA GLY A 301 -9.37 -4.71 27.07
C GLY A 301 -8.36 -5.84 27.17
N ARG A 302 -8.18 -6.39 28.36
CA ARG A 302 -7.50 -7.69 28.55
C ARG A 302 -8.51 -8.80 28.36
N ILE A 303 -8.06 -9.91 27.74
CA ILE A 303 -8.87 -11.11 27.54
C ILE A 303 -8.15 -12.30 28.18
N GLU A 304 -8.94 -13.32 28.51
CA GLU A 304 -8.47 -14.65 28.85
C GLU A 304 -8.83 -15.59 27.70
N HIS A 305 -7.86 -16.36 27.24
CA HIS A 305 -8.15 -17.43 26.27
C HIS A 305 -8.60 -18.65 27.03
N VAL A 306 -9.77 -19.16 26.67
CA VAL A 306 -10.34 -20.37 27.24
C VAL A 306 -10.53 -21.43 26.15
N PRO A 307 -10.48 -22.72 26.48
CA PRO A 307 -10.84 -23.79 25.55
C PRO A 307 -12.27 -23.62 25.01
N TYR A 308 -12.54 -24.14 23.81
CA TYR A 308 -13.84 -24.02 23.17
C TYR A 308 -15.01 -24.55 24.04
N TRP A 309 -14.77 -25.60 24.83
CA TRP A 309 -15.74 -26.23 25.69
C TRP A 309 -15.73 -25.73 27.13
N ASP A 310 -14.96 -24.67 27.44
CA ASP A 310 -14.90 -24.14 28.79
C ASP A 310 -16.25 -23.56 29.24
N GLY A 311 -16.81 -24.14 30.30
CA GLY A 311 -18.12 -23.79 30.83
C GLY A 311 -19.30 -24.39 30.05
N GLU A 312 -19.07 -25.16 28.99
CA GLU A 312 -20.07 -25.92 28.29
C GLU A 312 -20.13 -27.33 28.89
N SER A 313 -21.21 -27.67 29.64
CA SER A 313 -21.39 -28.98 30.20
C SER A 313 -22.14 -29.89 29.21
N ASP A 314 -21.66 -31.11 29.03
CA ASP A 314 -22.43 -32.19 28.44
C ASP A 314 -23.55 -32.57 29.43
N GLU A 315 -24.75 -31.96 29.36
CA GLU A 315 -25.94 -32.46 30.01
C GLU A 315 -26.75 -33.32 29.05
#